data_f297d50e25d1741441e68feeda56e077
#
_entry.id   f297d50e25d1741441e68feeda56e077
#
_cell.length_a   1.000
_cell.length_b   1.000
_cell.length_c   1.000
_cell.angle_alpha   90.00
_cell.angle_beta   90.00
_cell.angle_gamma   90.00
#
_symmetry.space_group_name_H-M   'P 1'
#
loop_
_entity.id
_entity.type
_entity.pdbx_description
1 polymer ?
#
loop_
_entity_poly.entity_id
_entity_poly.type
_entity_poly.pdbx_seq_one_letter_code
_entity_poly.pdbx_strand_id
1 'polypeptide(L)'
;MIGAFTALLFSGVLGYIGFPAGGILLVAALGSIIWTSAYGYTLEKVAYKPLRNASRLSPLISAIGMSTFLQNYVLLAQTSDFVAFPDLLPDMKFLSYFGDVMGPSDFLILVVSFITMLALMFWIRYTRMGKAMRATAQNRKMAMLLGINTDHLISVTFIVGSALAAIGGVLIASHMGQINFFIGFLAGMKAFTAAVLGGLVLGLAESFTTGYIAGNYEDVLSFCLLILILIFRPDGLLGKKQVQKV
;
A
#
# COMPACT_ATOMS: atom_id res chain seq x y z
N MET A 1 7.27 0.24 3.82
CA MET A 1 8.49 0.58 4.56
C MET A 1 8.29 0.51 6.07
N ILE A 2 7.65 1.49 6.74
CA ILE A 2 7.47 1.50 8.22
C ILE A 2 6.91 0.18 8.73
N GLY A 3 5.88 -0.39 8.08
CA GLY A 3 5.33 -1.70 8.47
C GLY A 3 6.33 -2.84 8.42
N ALA A 4 7.19 -2.89 7.42
CA ALA A 4 8.22 -3.92 7.29
C ALA A 4 9.28 -3.81 8.40
N PHE A 5 9.77 -2.59 8.66
CA PHE A 5 10.76 -2.36 9.72
C PHE A 5 10.19 -2.59 11.12
N THR A 6 8.94 -2.19 11.38
CA THR A 6 8.29 -2.49 12.66
C THR A 6 8.04 -3.98 12.84
N ALA A 7 7.66 -4.70 11.79
CA ALA A 7 7.54 -6.16 11.84
C ALA A 7 8.89 -6.83 12.13
N LEU A 8 9.99 -6.34 11.55
CA LEU A 8 11.33 -6.82 11.84
C LEU A 8 11.71 -6.59 13.31
N LEU A 9 11.44 -5.41 13.88
CA LEU A 9 11.69 -5.13 15.28
C LEU A 9 10.88 -6.08 16.20
N PHE A 10 9.58 -6.25 15.93
CA PHE A 10 8.75 -7.17 16.71
C PHE A 10 9.21 -8.62 16.56
N SER A 11 9.59 -9.06 15.35
CA SER A 11 10.08 -10.41 15.13
C SER A 11 11.41 -10.67 15.87
N GLY A 12 12.31 -9.69 15.91
CA GLY A 12 13.56 -9.77 16.66
C GLY A 12 13.33 -9.90 18.17
N VAL A 13 12.45 -9.08 18.75
CA VAL A 13 12.11 -9.14 20.18
C VAL A 13 11.43 -10.46 20.53
N LEU A 14 10.46 -10.91 19.72
CA LEU A 14 9.74 -12.17 19.98
C LEU A 14 10.62 -13.41 19.76
N GLY A 15 11.54 -13.36 18.79
CA GLY A 15 12.54 -14.41 18.59
C GLY A 15 13.46 -14.56 19.78
N TYR A 16 13.87 -13.44 20.42
CA TYR A 16 14.67 -13.45 21.64
C TYR A 16 13.93 -14.08 22.84
N ILE A 17 12.61 -13.94 22.91
CA ILE A 17 11.75 -14.52 23.96
C ILE A 17 11.47 -16.02 23.70
N GLY A 18 11.81 -16.56 22.52
CA GLY A 18 11.63 -17.98 22.19
C GLY A 18 10.20 -18.35 21.77
N PHE A 19 9.46 -17.43 21.19
CA PHE A 19 8.10 -17.69 20.66
C PHE A 19 8.15 -18.64 19.44
N PRO A 20 7.12 -19.48 19.23
CA PRO A 20 7.06 -20.32 18.02
C PRO A 20 6.95 -19.48 16.74
N ALA A 21 7.65 -19.88 15.66
CA ALA A 21 7.77 -19.11 14.42
C ALA A 21 6.44 -18.62 13.85
N GLY A 22 5.39 -19.46 13.82
CA GLY A 22 4.06 -19.08 13.35
C GLY A 22 3.38 -18.00 14.21
N GLY A 23 3.65 -17.99 15.52
CA GLY A 23 3.15 -16.97 16.45
C GLY A 23 3.88 -15.63 16.25
N ILE A 24 5.17 -15.68 15.97
CA ILE A 24 5.99 -14.49 15.71
C ILE A 24 5.43 -13.70 14.52
N LEU A 25 5.11 -14.38 13.41
CA LEU A 25 4.56 -13.74 12.23
C LEU A 25 3.25 -12.98 12.52
N LEU A 26 2.33 -13.64 13.22
CA LEU A 26 1.02 -13.04 13.53
C LEU A 26 1.16 -11.83 14.45
N VAL A 27 1.94 -11.95 15.53
CA VAL A 27 2.14 -10.86 16.49
C VAL A 27 2.92 -9.70 15.86
N ALA A 28 3.96 -9.99 15.07
CA ALA A 28 4.73 -8.99 14.35
C ALA A 28 3.86 -8.25 13.31
N ALA A 29 3.01 -8.97 12.57
CA ALA A 29 2.08 -8.38 11.63
C ALA A 29 1.04 -7.48 12.33
N LEU A 30 0.43 -7.93 13.43
CA LEU A 30 -0.52 -7.14 14.20
C LEU A 30 0.13 -5.89 14.82
N GLY A 31 1.32 -6.04 15.42
CA GLY A 31 2.09 -4.92 15.95
C GLY A 31 2.44 -3.89 14.86
N SER A 32 2.86 -4.37 13.69
CA SER A 32 3.15 -3.54 12.53
C SER A 32 1.90 -2.80 12.01
N ILE A 33 0.74 -3.45 11.98
CA ILE A 33 -0.53 -2.83 11.60
C ILE A 33 -0.88 -1.68 12.55
N ILE A 34 -0.83 -1.91 13.85
CA ILE A 34 -1.17 -0.90 14.86
C ILE A 34 -0.23 0.30 14.74
N TRP A 35 1.07 0.04 14.69
CA TRP A 35 2.10 1.08 14.63
C TRP A 35 2.00 1.91 13.35
N THR A 36 1.89 1.24 12.20
CA THR A 36 1.77 1.90 10.89
C THR A 36 0.47 2.69 10.78
N SER A 37 -0.62 2.21 11.37
CA SER A 37 -1.90 2.92 11.43
C SER A 37 -1.79 4.22 12.25
N ALA A 38 -1.02 4.21 13.34
CA ALA A 38 -0.73 5.42 14.12
C ALA A 38 0.04 6.46 13.29
N TYR A 39 1.05 6.01 12.52
CA TYR A 39 1.75 6.88 11.56
C TYR A 39 0.81 7.43 10.49
N GLY A 40 -0.06 6.60 9.92
CA GLY A 40 -1.04 7.04 8.93
C GLY A 40 -2.00 8.10 9.47
N TYR A 41 -2.45 7.95 10.70
CA TYR A 41 -3.29 8.94 11.36
C TYR A 41 -2.54 10.26 11.63
N THR A 42 -1.30 10.20 12.10
CA THR A 42 -0.48 11.39 12.31
C THR A 42 -0.17 12.12 11.01
N LEU A 43 0.17 11.37 9.95
CA LEU A 43 0.37 11.92 8.60
C LEU A 43 -0.87 12.65 8.09
N GLU A 44 -2.05 12.04 8.25
CA GLU A 44 -3.31 12.69 7.86
C GLU A 44 -3.48 14.02 8.59
N LYS A 45 -3.30 14.03 9.89
CA LYS A 45 -3.50 15.24 10.69
C LYS A 45 -2.48 16.35 10.40
N VAL A 46 -1.21 15.99 10.23
CA VAL A 46 -0.12 16.95 10.09
C VAL A 46 0.02 17.43 8.64
N ALA A 47 0.00 16.51 7.68
CA ALA A 47 0.30 16.85 6.30
C ALA A 47 -0.95 17.09 5.44
N TYR A 48 -2.01 16.28 5.58
CA TYR A 48 -3.14 16.32 4.66
C TYR A 48 -4.29 17.20 5.13
N LYS A 49 -4.55 17.24 6.44
CA LYS A 49 -5.65 18.05 6.99
C LYS A 49 -5.54 19.54 6.64
N PRO A 50 -4.38 20.20 6.77
CA PRO A 50 -4.25 21.62 6.39
C PRO A 50 -4.40 21.86 4.89
N LEU A 51 -4.12 20.86 4.03
CA LEU A 51 -4.17 20.99 2.58
C LEU A 51 -5.55 20.70 1.96
N ARG A 52 -6.57 20.43 2.77
CA ARG A 52 -7.91 20.02 2.28
C ARG A 52 -8.63 21.07 1.43
N ASN A 53 -8.27 22.35 1.59
CA ASN A 53 -8.84 23.46 0.83
C ASN A 53 -7.87 24.02 -0.23
N ALA A 54 -6.71 23.40 -0.41
CA ALA A 54 -5.72 23.78 -1.40
C ALA A 54 -6.04 23.19 -2.78
N SER A 55 -5.21 23.49 -3.78
CA SER A 55 -5.35 22.96 -5.14
C SER A 55 -5.29 21.43 -5.17
N ARG A 56 -5.85 20.80 -6.20
CA ARG A 56 -5.86 19.33 -6.35
C ARG A 56 -4.47 18.70 -6.36
N LEU A 57 -3.45 19.44 -6.78
CA LEU A 57 -2.06 18.97 -6.83
C LEU A 57 -1.34 19.04 -5.47
N SER A 58 -1.79 19.90 -4.54
CA SER A 58 -1.13 20.07 -3.25
C SER A 58 -1.06 18.79 -2.39
N PRO A 59 -2.11 17.96 -2.29
CA PRO A 59 -2.02 16.70 -1.57
C PRO A 59 -1.04 15.71 -2.20
N LEU A 60 -0.91 15.70 -3.54
CA LEU A 60 0.00 14.81 -4.25
C LEU A 60 1.47 15.19 -3.99
N ILE A 61 1.78 16.48 -4.06
CA ILE A 61 3.13 16.99 -3.75
C ILE A 61 3.47 16.70 -2.27
N SER A 62 2.51 16.93 -1.37
CA SER A 62 2.67 16.63 0.05
C SER A 62 2.89 15.14 0.30
N ALA A 63 2.20 14.24 -0.46
CA ALA A 63 2.40 12.80 -0.36
C ALA A 63 3.84 12.40 -0.69
N ILE A 64 4.39 12.93 -1.79
CA ILE A 64 5.77 12.65 -2.20
C ILE A 64 6.75 13.21 -1.16
N GLY A 65 6.56 14.45 -0.71
CA GLY A 65 7.40 15.08 0.32
C GLY A 65 7.39 14.29 1.63
N MET A 66 6.22 13.86 2.11
CA MET A 66 6.13 13.05 3.34
C MET A 66 6.68 11.65 3.16
N SER A 67 6.54 11.05 1.97
CA SER A 67 7.19 9.78 1.66
C SER A 67 8.71 9.89 1.74
N THR A 68 9.28 10.92 1.12
CA THR A 68 10.74 11.20 1.18
C THR A 68 11.19 11.51 2.60
N PHE A 69 10.41 12.30 3.36
CA PHE A 69 10.70 12.56 4.78
C PHE A 69 10.78 11.27 5.59
N LEU A 70 9.78 10.39 5.46
CA LEU A 70 9.76 9.11 6.18
C LEU A 70 10.86 8.16 5.74
N GLN A 71 11.25 8.17 4.46
CA GLN A 71 12.39 7.38 3.96
C GLN A 71 13.69 7.83 4.64
N ASN A 72 13.96 9.14 4.66
CA ASN A 72 15.13 9.68 5.33
C ASN A 72 15.08 9.49 6.85
N TYR A 73 13.90 9.56 7.46
CA TYR A 73 13.74 9.25 8.88
C TYR A 73 14.15 7.81 9.20
N VAL A 74 13.72 6.83 8.41
CA VAL A 74 14.09 5.42 8.60
C VAL A 74 15.57 5.20 8.31
N LEU A 75 16.11 5.84 7.27
CA LEU A 75 17.52 5.79 6.92
C LEU A 75 18.41 6.28 8.06
N LEU A 76 18.04 7.39 8.70
CA LEU A 76 18.80 7.96 9.82
C LEU A 76 18.58 7.23 11.15
N ALA A 77 17.36 6.74 11.39
CA ALA A 77 16.99 6.13 12.67
C ALA A 77 17.38 4.65 12.77
N GLN A 78 17.51 3.95 11.64
CA GLN A 78 17.78 2.51 11.64
C GLN A 78 19.06 2.18 10.86
N THR A 79 19.01 2.16 9.52
CA THR A 79 20.19 1.87 8.71
C THR A 79 19.98 2.26 7.24
N SER A 80 21.10 2.53 6.55
CA SER A 80 21.12 2.71 5.10
C SER A 80 21.21 1.39 4.33
N ASP A 81 21.60 0.31 4.98
CA ASP A 81 21.91 -0.97 4.37
C ASP A 81 20.66 -1.87 4.25
N PHE A 82 20.79 -2.88 3.40
CA PHE A 82 19.79 -3.95 3.33
C PHE A 82 19.86 -4.79 4.60
N VAL A 83 18.74 -4.90 5.29
CA VAL A 83 18.62 -5.73 6.49
C VAL A 83 17.91 -7.02 6.13
N ALA A 84 18.50 -8.16 6.50
CA ALA A 84 17.88 -9.46 6.31
C ALA A 84 16.57 -9.53 7.10
N PHE A 85 15.50 -9.95 6.43
CA PHE A 85 14.22 -10.21 7.06
C PHE A 85 14.14 -11.71 7.37
N PRO A 86 13.85 -12.10 8.60
CA PRO A 86 13.76 -13.51 8.96
C PRO A 86 12.66 -14.19 8.15
N ASP A 87 12.93 -15.41 7.70
CA ASP A 87 11.92 -16.23 7.03
C ASP A 87 10.91 -16.71 8.08
N LEU A 88 9.82 -15.97 8.21
CA LEU A 88 8.75 -16.25 9.15
C LEU A 88 7.60 -17.03 8.51
N LEU A 89 7.70 -17.31 7.20
CA LEU A 89 6.67 -18.04 6.50
C LEU A 89 6.74 -19.53 6.85
N PRO A 90 5.64 -20.16 7.24
CA PRO A 90 5.65 -21.58 7.55
C PRO A 90 5.92 -22.41 6.28
N ASP A 91 6.85 -23.36 6.40
CA ASP A 91 7.11 -24.37 5.37
C ASP A 91 5.88 -25.24 5.17
N MET A 92 5.02 -24.89 4.23
CA MET A 92 3.85 -25.69 3.89
C MET A 92 4.25 -26.83 2.94
N LYS A 93 4.70 -27.94 3.50
CA LYS A 93 5.07 -29.16 2.75
C LYS A 93 3.94 -29.68 1.85
N PHE A 94 2.68 -29.36 2.13
CA PHE A 94 1.54 -29.73 1.32
C PHE A 94 1.52 -29.06 -0.07
N LEU A 95 2.14 -27.88 -0.20
CA LEU A 95 2.20 -27.13 -1.45
C LEU A 95 3.39 -27.50 -2.34
N SER A 96 4.33 -28.32 -1.86
CA SER A 96 5.43 -28.83 -2.71
C SER A 96 4.95 -29.65 -3.90
N TYR A 97 3.69 -30.09 -3.89
CA TYR A 97 3.06 -30.76 -5.02
C TYR A 97 2.80 -29.83 -6.24
N PHE A 98 2.72 -28.50 -6.00
CA PHE A 98 2.63 -27.46 -7.03
C PHE A 98 3.98 -26.81 -7.32
N GLY A 99 5.06 -27.36 -6.79
CA GLY A 99 6.36 -26.75 -6.59
C GLY A 99 7.18 -26.41 -7.84
N ASP A 100 6.76 -26.79 -9.04
CA ASP A 100 7.50 -26.44 -10.27
C ASP A 100 7.14 -25.05 -10.83
N VAL A 101 6.03 -24.44 -10.38
CA VAL A 101 5.54 -23.17 -10.94
C VAL A 101 5.45 -22.04 -9.91
N MET A 102 5.17 -22.38 -8.64
CA MET A 102 5.02 -21.39 -7.55
C MET A 102 5.60 -21.91 -6.25
N GLY A 103 6.43 -21.09 -5.59
CA GLY A 103 6.92 -21.38 -4.25
C GLY A 103 5.77 -21.38 -3.21
N PRO A 104 5.89 -22.14 -2.11
CA PRO A 104 4.87 -22.17 -1.06
C PRO A 104 4.67 -20.79 -0.41
N SER A 105 5.70 -19.97 -0.32
CA SER A 105 5.65 -18.58 0.12
C SER A 105 4.80 -17.70 -0.80
N ASP A 106 4.94 -17.85 -2.13
CA ASP A 106 4.24 -17.05 -3.12
C ASP A 106 2.73 -17.33 -3.10
N PHE A 107 2.36 -18.59 -2.92
CA PHE A 107 0.95 -18.97 -2.76
C PHE A 107 0.33 -18.36 -1.50
N LEU A 108 1.03 -18.38 -0.37
CA LEU A 108 0.56 -17.77 0.88
C LEU A 108 0.36 -16.27 0.69
N ILE A 109 1.31 -15.58 0.06
CA ILE A 109 1.23 -14.15 -0.25
C ILE A 109 0.00 -13.87 -1.12
N LEU A 110 -0.25 -14.67 -2.15
CA LEU A 110 -1.40 -14.52 -3.03
C LEU A 110 -2.71 -14.70 -2.26
N VAL A 111 -2.81 -15.73 -1.42
CA VAL A 111 -4.01 -16.01 -0.61
C VAL A 111 -4.28 -14.87 0.38
N VAL A 112 -3.26 -14.42 1.12
CA VAL A 112 -3.41 -13.31 2.09
C VAL A 112 -3.79 -12.02 1.38
N SER A 113 -3.18 -11.71 0.24
CA SER A 113 -3.51 -10.53 -0.56
C SER A 113 -4.96 -10.59 -1.06
N PHE A 114 -5.41 -11.75 -1.53
CA PHE A 114 -6.77 -11.94 -2.01
C PHE A 114 -7.80 -11.81 -0.88
N ILE A 115 -7.54 -12.42 0.28
CA ILE A 115 -8.40 -12.30 1.47
C ILE A 115 -8.48 -10.85 1.92
N THR A 116 -7.35 -10.16 1.97
CA THR A 116 -7.28 -8.75 2.38
C THR A 116 -8.06 -7.85 1.43
N MET A 117 -7.94 -8.09 0.12
CA MET A 117 -8.71 -7.39 -0.91
C MET A 117 -10.22 -7.64 -0.76
N LEU A 118 -10.64 -8.90 -0.57
CA LEU A 118 -12.04 -9.24 -0.37
C LEU A 118 -12.59 -8.62 0.92
N ALA A 119 -11.83 -8.65 2.01
CA ALA A 119 -12.21 -8.05 3.28
C ALA A 119 -12.42 -6.54 3.14
N LEU A 120 -11.51 -5.84 2.45
CA LEU A 120 -11.65 -4.41 2.16
C LEU A 120 -12.86 -4.13 1.28
N MET A 121 -13.06 -4.90 0.21
CA MET A 121 -14.21 -4.75 -0.70
C MET A 121 -15.53 -4.95 0.06
N PHE A 122 -15.60 -6.00 0.88
CA PHE A 122 -16.77 -6.26 1.72
C PHE A 122 -17.02 -5.12 2.71
N TRP A 123 -15.97 -4.65 3.39
CA TRP A 123 -16.07 -3.54 4.34
C TRP A 123 -16.59 -2.27 3.67
N ILE A 124 -16.03 -1.88 2.53
CA ILE A 124 -16.47 -0.69 1.78
C ILE A 124 -17.92 -0.86 1.25
N ARG A 125 -18.31 -2.07 0.82
CA ARG A 125 -19.61 -2.29 0.19
C ARG A 125 -20.74 -2.35 1.19
N TYR A 126 -20.56 -3.00 2.33
CA TYR A 126 -21.64 -3.34 3.25
C TYR A 126 -21.69 -2.48 4.51
N THR A 127 -20.59 -1.87 4.95
CA THR A 127 -20.59 -1.09 6.20
C THR A 127 -21.16 0.32 6.01
N ARG A 128 -21.63 0.91 7.11
CA ARG A 128 -22.09 2.32 7.14
C ARG A 128 -20.97 3.28 6.78
N MET A 129 -19.73 3.02 7.26
CA MET A 129 -18.55 3.80 6.93
C MET A 129 -18.22 3.73 5.45
N GLY A 130 -18.26 2.56 4.84
CA GLY A 130 -18.04 2.39 3.41
C GLY A 130 -19.07 3.12 2.55
N LYS A 131 -20.35 3.15 2.97
CA LYS A 131 -21.39 3.95 2.30
C LYS A 131 -21.07 5.44 2.38
N ALA A 132 -20.67 5.92 3.54
CA ALA A 132 -20.27 7.32 3.75
C ALA A 132 -19.04 7.68 2.93
N MET A 133 -18.05 6.78 2.81
CA MET A 133 -16.87 6.97 1.95
C MET A 133 -17.27 7.16 0.48
N ARG A 134 -18.14 6.31 -0.04
CA ARG A 134 -18.60 6.43 -1.44
C ARG A 134 -19.39 7.71 -1.68
N ALA A 135 -20.25 8.10 -0.75
CA ALA A 135 -21.00 9.37 -0.84
C ALA A 135 -20.06 10.58 -0.83
N THR A 136 -19.06 10.58 0.06
CA THR A 136 -18.07 11.67 0.15
C THR A 136 -17.17 11.73 -1.10
N ALA A 137 -16.82 10.57 -1.68
CA ALA A 137 -16.05 10.50 -2.91
C ALA A 137 -16.81 11.07 -4.12
N GLN A 138 -18.15 10.95 -4.15
CA GLN A 138 -18.97 11.53 -5.20
C GLN A 138 -19.11 13.05 -5.06
N ASN A 139 -19.49 13.52 -3.88
CA ASN A 139 -19.62 14.94 -3.60
C ASN A 139 -19.44 15.23 -2.10
N ARG A 140 -18.26 15.77 -1.77
CA ARG A 140 -17.91 16.10 -0.38
C ARG A 140 -18.83 17.15 0.24
N LYS A 141 -19.23 18.19 -0.53
CA LYS A 141 -20.10 19.27 -0.03
C LYS A 141 -21.49 18.73 0.32
N MET A 142 -22.07 17.91 -0.56
CA MET A 142 -23.37 17.28 -0.30
C MET A 142 -23.32 16.30 0.86
N ALA A 143 -22.24 15.52 1.00
CA ALA A 143 -22.05 14.62 2.12
C ALA A 143 -22.05 15.36 3.47
N MET A 144 -21.38 16.52 3.54
CA MET A 144 -21.40 17.38 4.74
C MET A 144 -22.79 17.92 5.05
N LEU A 145 -23.56 18.33 4.03
CA LEU A 145 -24.93 18.81 4.21
C LEU A 145 -25.88 17.70 4.73
N LEU A 146 -25.58 16.44 4.40
CA LEU A 146 -26.31 15.27 4.92
C LEU A 146 -25.83 14.83 6.31
N GLY A 147 -25.00 15.62 6.99
CA GLY A 147 -24.51 15.36 8.35
C GLY A 147 -23.36 14.36 8.45
N ILE A 148 -22.70 14.00 7.32
CA ILE A 148 -21.56 13.11 7.34
C ILE A 148 -20.32 13.91 7.76
N ASN A 149 -19.68 13.49 8.86
CA ASN A 149 -18.42 14.07 9.29
C ASN A 149 -17.28 13.59 8.36
N THR A 150 -17.03 14.36 7.30
CA THR A 150 -16.03 14.04 6.28
C THR A 150 -14.61 14.01 6.82
N ASP A 151 -14.33 14.76 7.90
CA ASP A 151 -13.01 14.82 8.50
C ASP A 151 -12.67 13.54 9.23
N HIS A 152 -13.59 13.04 10.05
CA HIS A 152 -13.43 11.73 10.70
C HIS A 152 -13.33 10.59 9.68
N LEU A 153 -14.14 10.67 8.62
CA LEU A 153 -14.14 9.66 7.56
C LEU A 153 -12.80 9.57 6.84
N ILE A 154 -12.18 10.72 6.52
CA ILE A 154 -10.86 10.77 5.88
C ILE A 154 -9.80 10.16 6.82
N SER A 155 -9.80 10.52 8.11
CA SER A 155 -8.86 9.97 9.08
C SER A 155 -8.98 8.45 9.19
N VAL A 156 -10.20 7.90 9.23
CA VAL A 156 -10.42 6.44 9.22
C VAL A 156 -9.91 5.80 7.92
N THR A 157 -10.09 6.46 6.78
CA THR A 157 -9.57 5.96 5.50
C THR A 157 -8.04 5.85 5.51
N PHE A 158 -7.35 6.84 6.09
CA PHE A 158 -5.89 6.80 6.25
C PHE A 158 -5.44 5.69 7.19
N ILE A 159 -6.13 5.47 8.31
CA ILE A 159 -5.84 4.38 9.24
C ILE A 159 -5.95 3.02 8.53
N VAL A 160 -7.06 2.79 7.83
CA VAL A 160 -7.30 1.52 7.10
C VAL A 160 -6.28 1.35 5.97
N GLY A 161 -6.02 2.40 5.20
CA GLY A 161 -5.01 2.36 4.13
C GLY A 161 -3.61 2.04 4.66
N SER A 162 -3.23 2.61 5.80
CA SER A 162 -1.95 2.35 6.45
C SER A 162 -1.87 0.94 7.03
N ALA A 163 -2.98 0.41 7.56
CA ALA A 163 -3.07 -0.98 8.02
C ALA A 163 -2.83 -1.96 6.86
N LEU A 164 -3.47 -1.72 5.72
CA LEU A 164 -3.28 -2.53 4.51
C LEU A 164 -1.85 -2.42 3.97
N ALA A 165 -1.27 -1.21 4.00
CA ALA A 165 0.11 -0.98 3.60
C ALA A 165 1.11 -1.72 4.53
N ALA A 166 0.79 -1.88 5.82
CA ALA A 166 1.59 -2.68 6.74
C ALA A 166 1.56 -4.16 6.35
N ILE A 167 0.39 -4.72 6.08
CA ILE A 167 0.24 -6.11 5.62
C ILE A 167 1.06 -6.33 4.34
N GLY A 168 0.86 -5.47 3.32
CA GLY A 168 1.62 -5.56 2.08
C GLY A 168 3.13 -5.41 2.28
N GLY A 169 3.56 -4.53 3.19
CA GLY A 169 4.97 -4.34 3.54
C GLY A 169 5.60 -5.58 4.17
N VAL A 170 4.88 -6.26 5.06
CA VAL A 170 5.35 -7.52 5.68
C VAL A 170 5.44 -8.64 4.64
N LEU A 171 4.44 -8.76 3.76
CA LEU A 171 4.43 -9.78 2.71
C LEU A 171 5.58 -9.60 1.72
N ILE A 172 5.82 -8.35 1.27
CA ILE A 172 6.93 -8.04 0.35
C ILE A 172 8.28 -8.28 1.04
N ALA A 173 8.43 -7.90 2.32
CA ALA A 173 9.64 -8.13 3.09
C ALA A 173 9.94 -9.63 3.24
N SER A 174 8.92 -10.44 3.52
CA SER A 174 9.05 -11.90 3.61
C SER A 174 9.39 -12.54 2.25
N HIS A 175 8.84 -12.02 1.15
CA HIS A 175 9.14 -12.53 -0.19
C HIS A 175 10.56 -12.19 -0.64
N MET A 176 11.02 -10.95 -0.40
CA MET A 176 12.36 -10.52 -0.78
C MET A 176 13.46 -11.02 0.17
N GLY A 177 13.12 -11.47 1.38
CA GLY A 177 14.07 -11.88 2.42
C GLY A 177 14.95 -10.73 2.95
N GLN A 178 14.71 -9.50 2.50
CA GLN A 178 15.47 -8.32 2.89
C GLN A 178 14.61 -7.07 2.80
N ILE A 179 14.92 -6.09 3.65
CA ILE A 179 14.24 -4.80 3.68
C ILE A 179 15.24 -3.66 3.58
N ASN A 180 14.83 -2.57 2.97
CA ASN A 180 15.56 -1.31 2.92
C ASN A 180 14.60 -0.12 3.13
N PHE A 181 15.17 1.07 3.31
CA PHE A 181 14.39 2.30 3.49
C PHE A 181 13.54 2.67 2.28
N PHE A 182 13.83 2.10 1.11
CA PHE A 182 13.14 2.37 -0.15
C PHE A 182 12.03 1.37 -0.48
N ILE A 183 11.94 0.27 0.31
CA ILE A 183 10.93 -0.79 0.08
C ILE A 183 9.51 -0.21 0.14
N GLY A 184 8.72 -0.54 -0.85
CA GLY A 184 7.34 -0.06 -0.99
C GLY A 184 7.18 1.25 -1.74
N PHE A 185 8.23 2.03 -1.99
CA PHE A 185 8.12 3.26 -2.80
C PHE A 185 7.75 2.93 -4.24
N LEU A 186 8.52 2.06 -4.89
CA LEU A 186 8.24 1.61 -6.25
C LEU A 186 6.88 0.92 -6.36
N ALA A 187 6.56 0.02 -5.41
CA ALA A 187 5.27 -0.65 -5.38
C ALA A 187 4.11 0.34 -5.20
N GLY A 188 4.27 1.37 -4.36
CA GLY A 188 3.29 2.44 -4.19
C GLY A 188 3.09 3.28 -5.45
N MET A 189 4.16 3.62 -6.13
CA MET A 189 4.10 4.34 -7.41
C MET A 189 3.44 3.50 -8.51
N LYS A 190 3.77 2.21 -8.62
CA LYS A 190 3.10 1.28 -9.53
C LYS A 190 1.61 1.13 -9.21
N ALA A 191 1.24 1.01 -7.94
CA ALA A 191 -0.16 0.93 -7.52
C ALA A 191 -0.94 2.21 -7.89
N PHE A 192 -0.33 3.39 -7.76
CA PHE A 192 -0.93 4.64 -8.23
C PHE A 192 -1.09 4.64 -9.75
N THR A 193 -0.06 4.23 -10.48
CA THR A 193 -0.10 4.09 -11.94
C THR A 193 -1.19 3.12 -12.37
N ALA A 194 -1.30 1.97 -11.71
CA ALA A 194 -2.34 0.97 -11.96
C ALA A 194 -3.76 1.51 -11.72
N ALA A 195 -3.95 2.36 -10.70
CA ALA A 195 -5.23 3.00 -10.44
C ALA A 195 -5.62 3.99 -11.54
N VAL A 196 -4.65 4.70 -12.11
CA VAL A 196 -4.85 5.69 -13.20
C VAL A 196 -5.05 5.00 -14.54
N LEU A 197 -4.29 3.94 -14.83
CA LEU A 197 -4.28 3.22 -16.11
C LEU A 197 -5.33 2.11 -16.20
N GLY A 198 -5.75 1.56 -15.06
CA GLY A 198 -6.36 0.24 -14.98
C GLY A 198 -5.28 -0.85 -14.90
N GLY A 199 -5.27 -1.60 -13.80
CA GLY A 199 -4.20 -2.54 -13.47
C GLY A 199 -3.91 -3.59 -14.55
N LEU A 200 -4.92 -3.97 -15.35
CA LEU A 200 -4.75 -4.95 -16.43
C LEU A 200 -3.87 -4.40 -17.56
N VAL A 201 -4.06 -3.13 -17.95
CA VAL A 201 -3.27 -2.50 -19.02
C VAL A 201 -1.81 -2.33 -18.56
N LEU A 202 -1.61 -1.91 -17.32
CA LEU A 202 -0.26 -1.79 -16.76
C LEU A 202 0.43 -3.16 -16.67
N GLY A 203 -0.24 -4.17 -16.11
CA GLY A 203 0.32 -5.52 -15.97
C GLY A 203 0.68 -6.16 -17.32
N LEU A 204 -0.12 -5.96 -18.36
CA LEU A 204 0.23 -6.40 -19.71
C LEU A 204 1.45 -5.66 -20.24
N ALA A 205 1.51 -4.34 -20.10
CA ALA A 205 2.65 -3.54 -20.54
C ALA A 205 3.94 -3.95 -19.82
N GLU A 206 3.90 -4.16 -18.50
CA GLU A 206 5.03 -4.65 -17.71
C GLU A 206 5.48 -6.06 -18.17
N SER A 207 4.55 -6.98 -18.36
CA SER A 207 4.85 -8.34 -18.83
C SER A 207 5.50 -8.34 -20.22
N PHE A 208 5.01 -7.50 -21.15
CA PHE A 208 5.62 -7.34 -22.46
C PHE A 208 7.03 -6.75 -22.36
N THR A 209 7.23 -5.76 -21.51
CA THR A 209 8.55 -5.13 -21.33
C THR A 209 9.56 -6.12 -20.75
N THR A 210 9.15 -6.86 -19.73
CA THR A 210 10.02 -7.88 -19.10
C THR A 210 10.35 -9.00 -20.06
N GLY A 211 9.39 -9.45 -20.89
CA GLY A 211 9.58 -10.54 -21.84
C GLY A 211 10.37 -10.19 -23.10
N TYR A 212 10.23 -8.96 -23.63
CA TYR A 212 10.79 -8.59 -24.93
C TYR A 212 11.96 -7.60 -24.85
N ILE A 213 12.07 -6.79 -23.79
CA ILE A 213 13.10 -5.75 -23.69
C ILE A 213 14.13 -6.14 -22.64
N ALA A 214 13.81 -6.02 -21.39
CA ALA A 214 14.53 -6.52 -20.21
C ALA A 214 13.79 -6.13 -18.93
N GLY A 215 13.87 -6.92 -17.88
CA GLY A 215 13.21 -6.65 -16.60
C GLY A 215 13.62 -5.33 -15.94
N ASN A 216 14.83 -4.82 -16.21
CA ASN A 216 15.32 -3.55 -15.67
C ASN A 216 14.56 -2.32 -16.18
N TYR A 217 13.86 -2.42 -17.31
CA TYR A 217 13.10 -1.31 -17.91
C TYR A 217 11.60 -1.31 -17.56
N GLU A 218 11.13 -2.28 -16.79
CA GLU A 218 9.75 -2.41 -16.36
C GLU A 218 9.25 -1.17 -15.62
N ASP A 219 10.03 -0.69 -14.65
CA ASP A 219 9.69 0.50 -13.86
C ASP A 219 9.72 1.77 -14.72
N VAL A 220 10.70 1.89 -15.61
CA VAL A 220 10.82 3.04 -16.52
C VAL A 220 9.60 3.15 -17.42
N LEU A 221 9.14 2.04 -17.99
CA LEU A 221 7.96 2.02 -18.83
C LEU A 221 6.70 2.39 -18.04
N SER A 222 6.54 1.86 -16.83
CA SER A 222 5.40 2.17 -15.95
C SER A 222 5.32 3.66 -15.64
N PHE A 223 6.46 4.31 -15.35
CA PHE A 223 6.51 5.75 -15.10
C PHE A 223 6.30 6.59 -16.36
N CYS A 224 6.86 6.18 -17.50
CA CYS A 224 6.61 6.85 -18.78
C CYS A 224 5.13 6.82 -19.15
N LEU A 225 4.47 5.67 -18.99
CA LEU A 225 3.03 5.53 -19.22
C LEU A 225 2.22 6.43 -18.28
N LEU A 226 2.60 6.49 -16.99
CA LEU A 226 1.95 7.36 -16.01
C LEU A 226 2.03 8.82 -16.45
N ILE A 227 3.22 9.32 -16.78
CA ILE A 227 3.45 10.71 -17.18
C ILE A 227 2.66 11.02 -18.46
N LEU A 228 2.71 10.13 -19.44
CA LEU A 228 2.03 10.29 -20.71
C LEU A 228 0.51 10.41 -20.52
N ILE A 229 -0.08 9.57 -19.67
CA ILE A 229 -1.53 9.61 -19.44
C ILE A 229 -1.93 10.81 -18.59
N LEU A 230 -1.16 11.19 -17.58
CA LEU A 230 -1.46 12.40 -16.81
C LEU A 230 -1.42 13.67 -17.67
N ILE A 231 -0.58 13.71 -18.72
CA ILE A 231 -0.53 14.81 -19.67
C ILE A 231 -1.76 14.80 -20.58
N PHE A 232 -2.13 13.64 -21.15
CA PHE A 232 -3.20 13.55 -22.14
C PHE A 232 -4.60 13.32 -21.54
N ARG A 233 -4.68 12.60 -20.39
CA ARG A 233 -5.94 12.29 -19.69
C ARG A 233 -5.79 12.34 -18.17
N PRO A 234 -5.83 13.52 -17.55
CA PRO A 234 -5.64 13.67 -16.10
C PRO A 234 -6.73 12.97 -15.25
N ASP A 235 -7.87 12.61 -15.84
CA ASP A 235 -8.95 11.87 -15.18
C ASP A 235 -8.76 10.33 -15.24
N GLY A 236 -7.67 9.85 -15.85
CA GLY A 236 -7.38 8.43 -16.09
C GLY A 236 -8.08 7.85 -17.33
N LEU A 237 -7.68 6.64 -17.76
CA LEU A 237 -8.23 5.98 -18.96
C LEU A 237 -9.71 5.62 -18.79
N LEU A 238 -10.11 5.19 -17.61
CA LEU A 238 -11.47 4.77 -17.27
C LEU A 238 -12.26 5.84 -16.49
N GLY A 239 -11.67 7.02 -16.29
CA GLY A 239 -12.28 8.12 -15.55
C GLY A 239 -13.52 8.67 -16.27
N LYS A 240 -14.66 8.69 -15.61
CA LYS A 240 -15.84 9.40 -16.08
C LYS A 240 -15.66 10.89 -15.79
N LYS A 241 -15.74 11.74 -16.82
CA LYS A 241 -15.83 13.19 -16.65
C LYS A 241 -16.99 13.50 -15.71
N GLN A 242 -16.69 13.97 -14.51
CA GLN A 242 -17.70 14.56 -13.65
C GLN A 242 -18.12 15.90 -14.28
N VAL A 243 -19.26 15.92 -14.90
CA VAL A 243 -19.90 17.18 -15.33
C VAL A 243 -20.29 17.90 -14.04
N GLN A 244 -19.51 18.89 -13.66
CA GLN A 244 -19.94 19.87 -12.66
C GLN A 244 -21.10 20.64 -13.30
N LYS A 245 -22.33 20.21 -13.01
CA LYS A 245 -23.48 21.10 -13.19
C LYS A 245 -23.36 22.20 -12.14
N VAL A 246 -23.18 23.42 -12.63
CA VAL A 246 -23.24 24.66 -11.85
C VAL A 246 -24.62 24.78 -11.20
#